data_236645e7f4742b9ea0ccc9ece472a4c1
#
_entry.id   236645e7f4742b9ea0ccc9ece472a4c1
#
_cell.length_a   1.000
_cell.length_b   1.000
_cell.length_c   1.000
_cell.angle_alpha   90.00
_cell.angle_beta   90.00
_cell.angle_gamma   90.00
#
_symmetry.space_group_name_H-M   'P 1'
#
loop_
_entity.id
_entity.type
_entity.pdbx_description
1 polymer ?
#
loop_
_entity_poly.entity_id
_entity_poly.type
_entity_poly.pdbx_seq_one_letter_code
_entity_poly.pdbx_strand_id
1 'polypeptide(L)'
;MDLGHWTLSEGVEITDETFGFVYLIECKTTGKKYIGKKQCKSRIKRKPLKGKKRNRIDSKESDWKTYTSSSNELNELIKKYGKENFEFKILKVCDSKWALAYYEIKEQIDNEVLFKEEYLNGIINCRIGNAPKLEMEKYHKNSK
;
A
#
# COMPACT_ATOMS: atom_id res chain seq x y z
N MET A 1 -8.40 -6.41 15.57
CA MET A 1 -8.85 -5.67 14.36
C MET A 1 -9.04 -6.64 13.20
N ASP A 2 -10.13 -6.45 12.46
CA ASP A 2 -10.38 -7.25 11.26
C ASP A 2 -9.46 -6.78 10.13
N LEU A 3 -8.64 -7.69 9.60
CA LEU A 3 -7.69 -7.42 8.52
C LEU A 3 -8.23 -7.83 7.14
N GLY A 4 -9.47 -8.32 7.06
CA GLY A 4 -9.99 -8.88 5.81
C GLY A 4 -9.15 -10.07 5.35
N HIS A 5 -8.68 -10.05 4.10
CA HIS A 5 -7.86 -11.16 3.57
C HIS A 5 -6.35 -10.99 3.81
N TRP A 6 -5.93 -9.92 4.48
CA TRP A 6 -4.52 -9.63 4.68
C TRP A 6 -3.91 -10.36 5.87
N THR A 7 -2.63 -10.72 5.75
CA THR A 7 -1.82 -11.20 6.85
C THR A 7 -0.68 -10.21 7.09
N LEU A 8 -0.17 -10.16 8.31
CA LEU A 8 0.89 -9.23 8.68
C LEU A 8 2.25 -9.92 8.65
N SER A 9 3.27 -9.22 8.13
CA SER A 9 4.66 -9.65 8.26
C SER A 9 5.08 -9.52 9.73
N GLU A 10 6.12 -10.25 10.11
CA GLU A 10 6.67 -10.18 11.46
C GLU A 10 7.05 -8.74 11.82
N GLY A 11 6.63 -8.30 13.01
CA GLY A 11 6.91 -6.97 13.51
C GLY A 11 6.05 -5.85 12.93
N VAL A 12 5.08 -6.18 12.09
CA VAL A 12 4.20 -5.20 11.46
C VAL A 12 2.85 -5.18 12.18
N GLU A 13 2.38 -3.99 12.53
CA GLU A 13 1.06 -3.78 13.14
C GLU A 13 0.27 -2.75 12.34
N ILE A 14 -1.04 -2.97 12.22
CA ILE A 14 -1.95 -2.01 11.61
C ILE A 14 -2.92 -1.50 12.68
N THR A 15 -3.16 -0.19 12.69
CA THR A 15 -4.05 0.46 13.64
C THR A 15 -5.05 1.33 12.91
N ASP A 16 -6.00 1.90 13.65
CA ASP A 16 -6.98 2.85 13.08
C ASP A 16 -6.31 4.13 12.56
N GLU A 17 -5.08 4.41 13.00
CA GLU A 17 -4.32 5.58 12.57
C GLU A 17 -3.42 5.31 11.36
N THR A 18 -3.30 4.07 10.92
CA THR A 18 -2.47 3.72 9.77
C THR A 18 -2.99 4.40 8.51
N PHE A 19 -2.13 5.15 7.83
CA PHE A 19 -2.48 5.82 6.58
C PHE A 19 -2.60 4.84 5.42
N GLY A 20 -1.65 3.90 5.32
CA GLY A 20 -1.63 2.92 4.26
C GLY A 20 -0.56 1.87 4.49
N PHE A 21 -0.43 0.96 3.55
CA PHE A 21 0.56 -0.10 3.64
C PHE A 21 1.09 -0.50 2.27
N VAL A 22 2.31 -1.04 2.28
CA VAL A 22 2.93 -1.69 1.13
C VAL A 22 2.68 -3.18 1.26
N TYR A 23 2.30 -3.83 0.18
CA TYR A 23 1.87 -5.22 0.22
C TYR A 23 2.56 -6.08 -0.83
N LEU A 24 2.56 -7.38 -0.57
CA LEU A 24 2.94 -8.42 -1.52
C LEU A 24 1.75 -9.36 -1.69
N ILE A 25 1.36 -9.61 -2.94
CA ILE A 25 0.37 -10.61 -3.27
C ILE A 25 1.07 -11.69 -4.08
N GLU A 26 0.94 -12.94 -3.64
CA GLU A 26 1.57 -14.08 -4.31
C GLU A 26 0.55 -15.14 -4.68
N CYS A 27 0.62 -15.61 -5.93
CA CYS A 27 -0.16 -16.77 -6.38
C CYS A 27 0.58 -18.04 -5.99
N LYS A 28 0.01 -18.82 -5.09
CA LYS A 28 0.63 -20.06 -4.60
C LYS A 28 0.74 -21.12 -5.70
N THR A 29 -0.15 -21.07 -6.68
CA THR A 29 -0.19 -22.04 -7.79
C THR A 29 0.91 -21.81 -8.81
N THR A 30 1.13 -20.55 -9.20
CA THR A 30 2.07 -20.19 -10.27
C THR A 30 3.37 -19.58 -9.77
N GLY A 31 3.41 -19.11 -8.53
CA GLY A 31 4.54 -18.36 -7.99
C GLY A 31 4.60 -16.90 -8.42
N LYS A 32 3.62 -16.41 -9.18
CA LYS A 32 3.58 -15.01 -9.62
C LYS A 32 3.32 -14.10 -8.44
N LYS A 33 3.97 -12.93 -8.45
CA LYS A 33 3.95 -11.97 -7.34
C LYS A 33 3.71 -10.55 -7.83
N TYR A 34 3.22 -9.71 -6.94
CA TYR A 34 3.02 -8.30 -7.21
C TYR A 34 3.22 -7.51 -5.92
N ILE A 35 4.02 -6.44 -5.98
CA ILE A 35 4.22 -5.51 -4.85
C ILE A 35 3.56 -4.19 -5.20
N GLY A 36 2.71 -3.70 -4.30
CA GLY A 36 2.00 -2.44 -4.49
C GLY A 36 1.74 -1.75 -3.17
N LYS A 37 0.93 -0.71 -3.24
CA LYS A 37 0.53 0.06 -2.05
C LYS A 37 -0.98 0.25 -2.02
N LYS A 38 -1.52 0.49 -0.82
CA LYS A 38 -2.93 0.80 -0.63
C LYS A 38 -3.10 1.77 0.54
N GLN A 39 -3.88 2.80 0.33
CA GLN A 39 -4.27 3.69 1.41
C GLN A 39 -5.41 3.05 2.21
N CYS A 40 -5.30 3.12 3.54
CA CYS A 40 -6.37 2.65 4.41
C CYS A 40 -7.49 3.68 4.54
N LYS A 41 -7.18 4.95 4.30
CA LYS A 41 -8.14 6.05 4.42
C LYS A 41 -8.18 6.87 3.14
N SER A 42 -9.38 7.21 2.69
CA SER A 42 -9.60 8.06 1.52
C SER A 42 -10.04 9.45 1.97
N ARG A 43 -9.58 10.48 1.25
CA ARG A 43 -10.04 11.84 1.48
C ARG A 43 -11.41 12.05 0.83
N ILE A 44 -12.30 12.70 1.55
CA ILE A 44 -13.63 13.06 1.05
C ILE A 44 -13.76 14.58 1.09
N LYS A 45 -14.12 15.18 -0.06
CA LYS A 45 -14.53 16.59 -0.13
C LYS A 45 -15.99 16.68 0.28
N ARG A 46 -16.28 17.44 1.33
CA ARG A 46 -17.64 17.70 1.75
C ARG A 46 -17.99 19.15 1.44
N LYS A 47 -19.29 19.41 1.21
CA LYS A 47 -19.79 20.77 0.97
C LYS A 47 -19.43 21.68 2.14
N PRO A 48 -19.18 22.99 1.89
CA PRO A 48 -18.90 23.92 2.97
C PRO A 48 -20.03 23.97 3.99
N LEU A 49 -19.68 24.21 5.25
CA LEU A 49 -20.67 24.48 6.27
C LEU A 49 -21.37 25.78 5.95
N LYS A 50 -22.62 25.94 6.44
CA LYS A 50 -23.42 27.18 6.27
C LYS A 50 -22.55 28.38 6.69
N GLY A 51 -22.44 29.37 5.78
CA GLY A 51 -21.65 30.58 6.02
C GLY A 51 -20.16 30.44 5.74
N LYS A 52 -19.68 29.29 5.31
CA LYS A 52 -18.29 29.08 4.95
C LYS A 52 -18.12 28.92 3.44
N LYS A 53 -16.99 29.34 2.90
CA LYS A 53 -16.68 29.29 1.46
C LYS A 53 -15.87 28.09 1.02
N ARG A 54 -15.09 27.48 1.92
CA ARG A 54 -14.22 26.35 1.58
C ARG A 54 -14.88 25.02 1.83
N ASN A 55 -14.65 24.07 0.93
CA ASN A 55 -15.04 22.68 1.15
C ASN A 55 -14.31 22.13 2.36
N ARG A 56 -14.99 21.29 3.12
CA ARG A 56 -14.36 20.54 4.21
C ARG A 56 -13.71 19.31 3.63
N ILE A 57 -12.56 18.93 4.20
CA ILE A 57 -11.90 17.68 3.86
C ILE A 57 -12.06 16.75 5.04
N ASP A 58 -12.62 15.58 4.79
CA ASP A 58 -12.82 14.53 5.76
C ASP A 58 -12.11 13.27 5.28
N SER A 59 -12.08 12.24 6.10
CA SER A 59 -11.50 10.95 5.72
C SER A 59 -12.48 9.83 6.05
N LYS A 60 -12.45 8.79 5.24
CA LYS A 60 -13.19 7.57 5.52
C LYS A 60 -12.31 6.35 5.24
N GLU A 61 -12.65 5.23 5.85
CA GLU A 61 -11.98 3.98 5.58
C GLU A 61 -12.18 3.58 4.11
N SER A 62 -11.09 3.18 3.46
CA SER A 62 -11.13 2.68 2.08
C SER A 62 -11.53 1.20 2.06
N ASP A 63 -11.56 0.61 0.88
CA ASP A 63 -11.85 -0.81 0.68
C ASP A 63 -10.62 -1.71 0.89
N TRP A 64 -9.66 -1.30 1.70
CA TRP A 64 -8.37 -1.96 1.83
C TRP A 64 -8.47 -3.44 2.26
N LYS A 65 -9.48 -3.80 3.06
CA LYS A 65 -9.62 -5.17 3.57
C LYS A 65 -9.86 -6.21 2.48
N THR A 66 -10.47 -5.79 1.37
CA THR A 66 -10.80 -6.67 0.24
C THR A 66 -10.04 -6.32 -1.04
N TYR A 67 -9.17 -5.35 -0.97
CA TYR A 67 -8.44 -4.83 -2.14
C TYR A 67 -7.47 -5.86 -2.70
N THR A 68 -7.49 -6.06 -4.02
CA THR A 68 -6.68 -7.07 -4.71
C THR A 68 -5.68 -6.48 -5.70
N SER A 69 -5.44 -5.17 -5.64
CA SER A 69 -4.50 -4.43 -6.48
C SER A 69 -5.14 -3.77 -7.70
N SER A 70 -4.38 -2.88 -8.33
CA SER A 70 -4.76 -2.22 -9.57
C SER A 70 -4.25 -2.97 -10.82
N SER A 71 -3.50 -4.06 -10.62
CA SER A 71 -2.97 -4.84 -11.74
C SER A 71 -4.06 -5.70 -12.35
N ASN A 72 -4.39 -5.44 -13.63
CA ASN A 72 -5.37 -6.24 -14.35
C ASN A 72 -4.91 -7.69 -14.48
N GLU A 73 -3.62 -7.89 -14.73
CA GLU A 73 -3.03 -9.21 -14.89
C GLU A 73 -3.17 -10.04 -13.61
N LEU A 74 -2.88 -9.44 -12.45
CA LEU A 74 -3.05 -10.10 -11.16
C LEU A 74 -4.51 -10.44 -10.90
N ASN A 75 -5.42 -9.51 -11.16
CA ASN A 75 -6.85 -9.72 -10.95
C ASN A 75 -7.41 -10.84 -11.83
N GLU A 76 -6.90 -10.98 -13.06
CA GLU A 76 -7.27 -12.10 -13.93
C GLU A 76 -6.80 -13.43 -13.36
N LEU A 77 -5.61 -13.48 -12.79
CA LEU A 77 -5.12 -14.69 -12.12
C LEU A 77 -5.97 -15.06 -10.90
N ILE A 78 -6.42 -14.06 -10.14
CA ILE A 78 -7.30 -14.29 -8.99
C ILE A 78 -8.62 -14.91 -9.43
N LYS A 79 -9.19 -14.43 -10.54
CA LYS A 79 -10.41 -15.00 -11.11
C LYS A 79 -10.20 -16.44 -11.56
N LYS A 80 -9.05 -16.72 -12.16
CA LYS A 80 -8.75 -18.03 -12.73
C LYS A 80 -8.50 -19.10 -11.66
N TYR A 81 -7.73 -18.77 -10.63
CA TYR A 81 -7.28 -19.74 -9.62
C TYR A 81 -8.04 -19.69 -8.32
N GLY A 82 -8.78 -18.62 -8.06
CA GLY A 82 -9.49 -18.42 -6.81
C GLY A 82 -8.63 -17.74 -5.77
N LYS A 83 -9.28 -16.90 -4.96
CA LYS A 83 -8.62 -16.07 -3.94
C LYS A 83 -7.90 -16.89 -2.87
N GLU A 84 -8.40 -18.09 -2.58
CA GLU A 84 -7.81 -19.03 -1.60
C GLU A 84 -6.43 -19.53 -2.02
N ASN A 85 -6.08 -19.41 -3.29
CA ASN A 85 -4.76 -19.79 -3.81
C ASN A 85 -3.76 -18.63 -3.80
N PHE A 86 -4.11 -17.53 -3.16
CA PHE A 86 -3.26 -16.36 -3.06
C PHE A 86 -2.93 -16.03 -1.61
N GLU A 87 -1.73 -15.50 -1.39
CA GLU A 87 -1.33 -14.95 -0.11
C GLU A 87 -1.29 -13.43 -0.24
N PHE A 88 -1.96 -12.74 0.68
CA PHE A 88 -2.04 -11.28 0.75
C PHE A 88 -1.28 -10.83 1.98
N LYS A 89 -0.08 -10.29 1.79
CA LYS A 89 0.82 -9.97 2.90
C LYS A 89 1.12 -8.48 2.99
N ILE A 90 0.96 -7.91 4.18
CA ILE A 90 1.34 -6.53 4.46
C ILE A 90 2.81 -6.52 4.85
N LEU A 91 3.65 -5.83 4.06
CA LEU A 91 5.10 -5.77 4.27
C LEU A 91 5.51 -4.61 5.17
N LYS A 92 4.83 -3.46 5.04
CA LYS A 92 5.20 -2.23 5.73
C LYS A 92 3.97 -1.36 5.90
N VAL A 93 3.72 -0.88 7.13
CA VAL A 93 2.67 0.13 7.36
C VAL A 93 3.29 1.52 7.35
N CYS A 94 2.56 2.49 6.83
CA CYS A 94 3.02 3.85 6.65
C CYS A 94 2.01 4.83 7.21
N ASP A 95 2.50 5.93 7.77
CA ASP A 95 1.67 6.94 8.42
C ASP A 95 1.51 8.22 7.58
N SER A 96 2.07 8.26 6.37
CA SER A 96 1.94 9.41 5.50
C SER A 96 1.94 8.99 4.02
N LYS A 97 1.43 9.87 3.18
CA LYS A 97 1.41 9.65 1.72
C LYS A 97 2.83 9.52 1.16
N TRP A 98 3.75 10.37 1.63
CA TRP A 98 5.13 10.32 1.19
C TRP A 98 5.80 8.99 1.58
N ALA A 99 5.64 8.58 2.84
CA ALA A 99 6.22 7.33 3.33
C ALA A 99 5.67 6.13 2.56
N LEU A 100 4.37 6.13 2.26
CA LEU A 100 3.75 5.06 1.50
C LEU A 100 4.36 4.93 0.10
N ALA A 101 4.54 6.06 -0.60
CA ALA A 101 5.17 6.07 -1.92
C ALA A 101 6.63 5.61 -1.86
N TYR A 102 7.39 6.13 -0.89
CA TYR A 102 8.80 5.80 -0.74
C TYR A 102 9.02 4.30 -0.47
N TYR A 103 8.28 3.74 0.49
CA TYR A 103 8.47 2.34 0.87
C TYR A 103 7.93 1.37 -0.18
N GLU A 104 6.94 1.76 -0.98
CA GLU A 104 6.54 0.96 -2.14
C GLU A 104 7.69 0.86 -3.14
N ILE A 105 8.27 1.99 -3.49
CA ILE A 105 9.42 2.04 -4.43
C ILE A 105 10.59 1.23 -3.87
N LYS A 106 10.89 1.41 -2.59
CA LYS A 106 11.99 0.71 -1.93
C LYS A 106 11.79 -0.81 -1.96
N GLU A 107 10.61 -1.29 -1.61
CA GLU A 107 10.31 -2.72 -1.65
C GLU A 107 10.41 -3.28 -3.07
N GLN A 108 9.92 -2.54 -4.06
CA GLN A 108 10.00 -2.96 -5.45
C GLN A 108 11.45 -3.05 -5.94
N ILE A 109 12.28 -2.08 -5.58
CA ILE A 109 13.70 -2.08 -5.97
C ILE A 109 14.46 -3.16 -5.21
N ASP A 110 14.27 -3.27 -3.90
CA ASP A 110 14.98 -4.26 -3.07
C ASP A 110 14.67 -5.70 -3.50
N ASN A 111 13.47 -5.94 -3.99
CA ASN A 111 13.06 -7.25 -4.49
C ASN A 111 13.33 -7.43 -5.98
N GLU A 112 13.90 -6.42 -6.64
CA GLU A 112 14.30 -6.49 -8.05
C GLU A 112 13.15 -6.88 -8.99
N VAL A 113 11.96 -6.30 -8.75
CA VAL A 113 10.73 -6.71 -9.44
C VAL A 113 10.81 -6.54 -10.96
N LEU A 114 11.59 -5.57 -11.45
CA LEU A 114 11.73 -5.35 -12.90
C LEU A 114 12.68 -6.35 -13.58
N PHE A 115 13.45 -7.11 -12.80
CA PHE A 115 14.39 -8.10 -13.33
C PHE A 115 13.87 -9.53 -13.22
N LYS A 116 12.92 -9.80 -12.34
CA LYS A 116 12.45 -11.14 -12.05
C LYS A 116 11.11 -11.42 -12.72
N GLU A 117 11.05 -12.48 -13.50
CA GLU A 117 9.85 -12.83 -14.26
C GLU A 117 8.65 -13.21 -13.39
N GLU A 118 8.87 -13.67 -12.17
CA GLU A 118 7.78 -14.00 -11.24
C GLU A 118 6.98 -12.77 -10.81
N TYR A 119 7.52 -11.56 -10.93
CA TYR A 119 6.81 -10.34 -10.57
C TYR A 119 6.02 -9.79 -11.74
N LEU A 120 4.76 -9.46 -11.48
CA LEU A 120 3.87 -8.85 -12.47
C LEU A 120 4.06 -7.34 -12.59
N ASN A 121 4.94 -6.77 -11.77
CA ASN A 121 5.26 -5.35 -11.80
C ASN A 121 5.99 -5.01 -13.10
N GLY A 122 5.39 -4.21 -13.98
CA GLY A 122 6.00 -3.82 -15.25
C GLY A 122 6.69 -2.47 -15.23
N ILE A 123 6.45 -1.67 -14.18
CA ILE A 123 7.00 -0.32 -14.08
C ILE A 123 7.08 0.09 -12.61
N ILE A 124 8.09 0.90 -12.28
CA ILE A 124 8.18 1.56 -10.98
C ILE A 124 8.04 3.06 -11.21
N ASN A 125 7.02 3.67 -10.59
CA ASN A 125 6.86 5.12 -10.61
C ASN A 125 7.76 5.75 -9.58
N CYS A 126 8.76 6.51 -10.03
CA CYS A 126 9.80 7.06 -9.15
C CYS A 126 9.69 8.57 -8.91
N ARG A 127 8.56 9.19 -9.23
CA ARG A 127 8.41 10.62 -9.00
C ARG A 127 8.11 10.88 -7.53
N ILE A 128 9.18 11.13 -6.77
CA ILE A 128 9.09 11.38 -5.34
C ILE A 128 10.13 12.45 -4.98
N GLY A 129 9.73 13.40 -4.14
CA GLY A 129 10.62 14.47 -3.70
C GLY A 129 11.35 14.14 -2.41
N ASN A 130 12.02 15.14 -1.85
CA ASN A 130 12.70 14.99 -0.56
C ASN A 130 11.71 14.63 0.54
N ALA A 131 12.21 13.90 1.53
CA ALA A 131 11.40 13.53 2.68
C ALA A 131 10.89 14.77 3.42
N PRO A 132 9.62 14.77 3.87
CA PRO A 132 9.12 15.82 4.73
C PRO A 132 9.89 15.89 6.05
N LYS A 133 9.81 17.04 6.72
CA LYS A 133 10.56 17.30 7.96
C LYS A 133 10.40 16.18 8.99
N LEU A 134 9.18 15.71 9.21
CA LEU A 134 8.92 14.66 10.19
C LEU A 134 9.63 13.34 9.83
N GLU A 135 9.62 12.96 8.56
CA GLU A 135 10.31 11.75 8.10
C GLU A 135 11.83 11.89 8.17
N MET A 136 12.34 13.10 7.87
CA MET A 136 13.76 13.41 8.03
C MET A 136 14.20 13.24 9.47
N GLU A 137 13.41 13.75 10.40
CA GLU A 137 13.69 13.64 11.83
C GLU A 137 13.74 12.19 12.29
N LYS A 138 12.78 11.37 11.85
CA LYS A 138 12.74 9.94 12.17
C LYS A 138 13.99 9.22 11.65
N TYR A 139 14.37 9.48 10.43
CA TYR A 139 15.53 8.86 9.81
C TYR A 139 16.82 9.21 10.57
N HIS A 140 17.05 10.48 10.83
CA HIS A 140 18.27 10.94 11.51
C HIS A 140 18.32 10.48 12.96
N LYS A 141 17.18 10.39 13.62
CA LYS A 141 17.09 9.86 14.98
C LYS A 141 17.49 8.38 15.04
N ASN A 142 17.07 7.58 14.05
CA ASN A 142 17.28 6.14 14.03
C ASN A 142 18.64 5.72 13.44
N SER A 143 19.35 6.62 12.79
CA SER A 143 20.62 6.31 12.13
C SER A 143 21.87 6.53 13.01
N LYS A 144 21.69 6.84 14.26
CA LYS A 144 22.80 7.01 15.22
C LYS A 144 23.26 5.70 15.79
#